data_be166088df04eba1190ff5cbb622ea22
#
_entry.id   be166088df04eba1190ff5cbb622ea22
#
_cell.length_a   1.000
_cell.length_b   1.000
_cell.length_c   1.000
_cell.angle_alpha   90.00
_cell.angle_beta   90.00
_cell.angle_gamma   90.00
#
_symmetry.space_group_name_H-M   'P 1'
#
loop_
_entity.id
_entity.type
_entity.pdbx_description
1 polymer ?
#
loop_
_entity_poly.entity_id
_entity_poly.type
_entity_poly.pdbx_seq_one_letter_code
_entity_poly.pdbx_strand_id
1 'polypeptide(L)'
;MTVRVFIYGYRKPGLSLSTFRERYEAHIDLVRRISGEDFPLSHRRTYIARTTVDSPPAGATARNATTPATLLLGQQSDFDFDTTAELTFADQPSFQAFMAKVTAPEAATQIAEDEERFFDRKMLSIAMIGDVVETKK
;
A
#
# COMPACT_ATOMS: atom_id res chain seq x y z
N MET A 1 -23.25 -7.27 -1.61
CA MET A 1 -22.06 -8.05 -1.20
C MET A 1 -20.83 -7.15 -1.21
N THR A 2 -20.14 -7.09 -0.11
CA THR A 2 -18.94 -6.26 0.04
C THR A 2 -17.82 -6.76 -0.86
N VAL A 3 -17.13 -5.83 -1.52
CA VAL A 3 -15.96 -6.12 -2.35
C VAL A 3 -14.73 -5.55 -1.65
N ARG A 4 -13.66 -6.34 -1.54
CA ARG A 4 -12.42 -5.92 -0.91
C ARG A 4 -11.22 -6.18 -1.81
N VAL A 5 -10.29 -5.24 -1.78
CA VAL A 5 -9.05 -5.29 -2.58
C VAL A 5 -7.87 -5.20 -1.64
N PHE A 6 -6.84 -6.00 -1.90
CA PHE A 6 -5.63 -6.04 -1.09
C PHE A 6 -4.43 -5.54 -1.90
N ILE A 7 -3.62 -4.67 -1.30
CA ILE A 7 -2.47 -4.04 -1.96
C ILE A 7 -1.23 -4.28 -1.13
N TYR A 8 -0.14 -4.75 -1.76
CA TYR A 8 1.21 -4.72 -1.19
C TYR A 8 1.96 -3.54 -1.76
N GLY A 9 2.56 -2.73 -0.89
CA GLY A 9 3.38 -1.60 -1.29
C GLY A 9 4.82 -1.72 -0.79
N TYR A 10 5.77 -1.53 -1.70
CA TYR A 10 7.19 -1.51 -1.41
C TYR A 10 7.69 -0.07 -1.55
N ARG A 11 8.41 0.40 -0.54
CA ARG A 11 8.99 1.74 -0.54
C ARG A 11 10.02 1.88 -1.65
N LYS A 12 10.00 3.03 -2.32
CA LYS A 12 11.01 3.36 -3.32
C LYS A 12 12.40 3.29 -2.68
N PRO A 13 13.38 2.61 -3.33
CA PRO A 13 14.74 2.55 -2.80
C PRO A 13 15.34 3.93 -2.51
N GLY A 14 16.01 4.06 -1.37
CA GLY A 14 16.64 5.31 -0.95
C GLY A 14 15.72 6.30 -0.24
N LEU A 15 14.44 6.03 -0.17
CA LEU A 15 13.49 6.91 0.50
C LEU A 15 13.41 6.58 2.00
N SER A 16 13.41 7.61 2.87
CA SER A 16 13.25 7.39 4.31
C SER A 16 11.84 6.91 4.64
N LEU A 17 11.70 6.25 5.79
CA LEU A 17 10.39 5.79 6.26
C LEU A 17 9.40 6.95 6.41
N SER A 18 9.85 8.06 6.99
CA SER A 18 8.98 9.22 7.22
C SER A 18 8.54 9.89 5.92
N THR A 19 9.44 10.05 4.96
CA THR A 19 9.12 10.64 3.65
C THR A 19 8.17 9.74 2.87
N PHE A 20 8.40 8.43 2.92
CA PHE A 20 7.50 7.46 2.31
C PHE A 20 6.08 7.61 2.85
N ARG A 21 5.94 7.62 4.17
CA ARG A 21 4.64 7.74 4.83
C ARG A 21 3.95 9.05 4.46
N GLU A 22 4.68 10.16 4.54
CA GLU A 22 4.16 11.48 4.18
C GLU A 22 3.61 11.51 2.76
N ARG A 23 4.37 10.97 1.81
CA ARG A 23 3.96 10.95 0.39
C ARG A 23 2.81 9.99 0.13
N TYR A 24 2.81 8.84 0.79
CA TYR A 24 1.70 7.89 0.64
C TYR A 24 0.40 8.49 1.20
N GLU A 25 0.44 9.11 2.36
CA GLU A 25 -0.75 9.74 2.93
C GLU A 25 -1.27 10.87 2.01
N ALA A 26 -0.40 11.67 1.43
CA ALA A 26 -0.77 12.70 0.47
C ALA A 26 -1.38 12.10 -0.81
N HIS A 27 -0.89 10.94 -1.23
CA HIS A 27 -1.40 10.21 -2.40
C HIS A 27 -2.88 9.84 -2.23
N ILE A 28 -3.29 9.49 -1.02
CA ILE A 28 -4.68 9.14 -0.74
C ILE A 28 -5.60 10.34 -1.01
N ASP A 29 -5.15 11.55 -0.71
CA ASP A 29 -5.91 12.77 -1.02
C ASP A 29 -6.09 12.95 -2.54
N LEU A 30 -5.06 12.62 -3.32
CA LEU A 30 -5.17 12.65 -4.79
C LEU A 30 -6.20 11.64 -5.29
N VAL A 31 -6.14 10.39 -4.81
CA VAL A 31 -7.08 9.34 -5.22
C VAL A 31 -8.51 9.72 -4.81
N ARG A 32 -8.68 10.31 -3.62
CA ARG A 32 -9.98 10.77 -3.15
C ARG A 32 -10.55 11.87 -4.06
N ARG A 33 -9.73 12.82 -4.48
CA ARG A 33 -10.16 13.88 -5.41
C ARG A 33 -10.58 13.33 -6.77
N ILE A 34 -9.81 12.37 -7.29
CA ILE A 34 -10.08 11.75 -8.59
C ILE A 34 -11.38 10.95 -8.55
N SER A 35 -11.57 10.15 -7.51
CA SER A 35 -12.71 9.24 -7.41
C SER A 35 -13.97 9.89 -6.83
N GLY A 36 -13.84 10.98 -6.08
CA GLY A 36 -14.97 11.70 -5.52
C GLY A 36 -15.89 10.79 -4.70
N GLU A 37 -17.16 10.78 -5.06
CA GLU A 37 -18.18 9.96 -4.40
C GLU A 37 -17.96 8.46 -4.54
N ASP A 38 -17.15 8.04 -5.50
CA ASP A 38 -16.86 6.62 -5.74
C ASP A 38 -15.62 6.14 -4.97
N PHE A 39 -15.03 6.99 -4.12
CA PHE A 39 -13.97 6.57 -3.22
C PHE A 39 -14.43 5.39 -2.36
N PRO A 40 -13.56 4.40 -2.04
CA PRO A 40 -13.97 3.26 -1.21
C PRO A 40 -14.59 3.69 0.12
N LEU A 41 -15.46 2.84 0.67
CA LEU A 41 -15.97 3.03 2.02
C LEU A 41 -14.84 3.12 3.04
N SER A 42 -13.75 2.38 2.79
CA SER A 42 -12.58 2.36 3.64
C SER A 42 -11.34 2.11 2.80
N HIS A 43 -10.29 2.85 3.07
CA HIS A 43 -8.93 2.61 2.57
C HIS A 43 -8.05 2.48 3.81
N ARG A 44 -7.86 1.25 4.26
CA ARG A 44 -7.10 0.93 5.47
C ARG A 44 -5.65 0.64 5.09
N ARG A 45 -4.73 1.42 5.64
CA ARG A 45 -3.29 1.25 5.42
C ARG A 45 -2.64 0.70 6.67
N THR A 46 -1.78 -0.28 6.49
CA THR A 46 -0.97 -0.84 7.57
C THR A 46 0.50 -0.69 7.21
N TYR A 47 1.28 -0.07 8.08
CA TYR A 47 2.72 0.10 7.92
C TYR A 47 3.44 -0.95 8.75
N ILE A 48 4.41 -1.64 8.14
CA ILE A 48 5.22 -2.62 8.84
C ILE A 48 6.09 -1.89 9.87
N ALA A 49 6.15 -2.43 11.10
CA ALA A 49 6.99 -1.85 12.14
C ALA A 49 8.47 -2.06 11.80
N ARG A 50 9.18 -0.97 11.58
CA ARG A 50 10.60 -0.96 11.25
C ARG A 50 11.35 -0.02 12.19
N THR A 51 12.64 -0.33 12.38
CA THR A 51 13.57 0.56 13.08
C THR A 51 14.64 1.01 12.11
N THR A 52 15.25 2.16 12.36
CA THR A 52 16.41 2.62 11.60
C THR A 52 17.66 2.31 12.41
N VAL A 53 18.61 1.59 11.78
CA VAL A 53 19.87 1.20 12.42
C VAL A 53 21.06 1.71 11.59
N ASP A 54 22.24 1.81 12.23
CA ASP A 54 23.43 2.37 11.59
C ASP A 54 24.09 1.39 10.62
N SER A 55 23.97 0.09 10.90
CA SER A 55 24.53 -0.94 10.03
C SER A 55 23.57 -2.11 9.89
N PRO A 56 23.59 -2.80 8.73
CA PRO A 56 22.66 -3.90 8.47
C PRO A 56 22.84 -5.04 9.48
N PRO A 57 21.75 -5.48 10.14
CA PRO A 57 21.80 -6.68 10.97
C PRO A 57 21.91 -7.95 10.12
N ALA A 58 22.20 -9.07 10.78
CA ALA A 58 22.23 -10.37 10.11
C ALA A 58 20.86 -10.64 9.45
N GLY A 59 20.88 -11.10 8.20
CA GLY A 59 19.66 -11.42 7.46
C GLY A 59 18.93 -10.23 6.84
N ALA A 60 19.46 -9.01 6.98
CA ALA A 60 18.86 -7.83 6.37
C ALA A 60 18.82 -7.96 4.84
N THR A 61 17.75 -7.46 4.24
CA THR A 61 17.63 -7.42 2.78
C THR A 61 18.34 -6.18 2.22
N ALA A 62 18.68 -6.20 0.94
CA ALA A 62 19.26 -5.04 0.28
C ALA A 62 18.29 -3.84 0.29
N ARG A 63 16.99 -4.10 0.13
CA ARG A 63 15.94 -3.08 0.14
C ARG A 63 15.82 -2.38 1.49
N ASN A 64 15.92 -3.14 2.57
CA ASN A 64 15.77 -2.64 3.94
C ASN A 64 17.02 -2.91 4.79
N ALA A 65 18.20 -2.67 4.22
CA ALA A 65 19.46 -2.95 4.87
C ALA A 65 19.59 -2.25 6.23
N THR A 66 19.15 -1.01 6.33
CA THR A 66 19.21 -0.23 7.58
C THR A 66 17.82 0.06 8.17
N THR A 67 16.79 -0.58 7.65
CA THR A 67 15.42 -0.45 8.14
C THR A 67 14.76 -1.82 8.33
N PRO A 68 15.34 -2.68 9.19
CA PRO A 68 14.79 -4.02 9.40
C PRO A 68 13.41 -3.98 10.02
N ALA A 69 12.60 -4.99 9.70
CA ALA A 69 11.30 -5.20 10.33
C ALA A 69 11.49 -5.70 11.76
N THR A 70 10.55 -5.35 12.64
CA THR A 70 10.48 -5.90 13.99
C THR A 70 9.81 -7.27 13.91
N LEU A 71 10.62 -8.33 13.82
CA LEU A 71 10.14 -9.69 13.62
C LEU A 71 9.80 -10.37 14.94
N LEU A 72 8.69 -11.11 14.92
CA LEU A 72 8.38 -12.07 15.98
C LEU A 72 8.74 -13.50 15.56
N LEU A 73 8.66 -13.77 14.26
CA LEU A 73 8.96 -15.06 13.64
C LEU A 73 9.21 -14.84 12.15
N GLY A 74 10.08 -15.65 11.56
CA GLY A 74 10.36 -15.58 10.12
C GLY A 74 11.65 -14.85 9.82
N GLN A 75 11.81 -14.43 8.57
CA GLN A 75 13.00 -13.78 8.05
C GLN A 75 12.69 -12.37 7.58
N GLN A 76 13.71 -11.52 7.51
CA GLN A 76 13.53 -10.14 7.01
C GLN A 76 12.94 -10.11 5.60
N SER A 77 13.32 -11.05 4.75
CA SER A 77 12.79 -11.15 3.39
C SER A 77 11.30 -11.43 3.33
N ASP A 78 10.71 -12.01 4.37
CA ASP A 78 9.28 -12.28 4.44
C ASP A 78 8.45 -11.00 4.62
N PHE A 79 9.07 -9.94 5.12
CA PHE A 79 8.42 -8.66 5.42
C PHE A 79 9.16 -7.49 4.76
N ASP A 80 9.56 -7.68 3.51
CA ASP A 80 10.31 -6.67 2.77
C ASP A 80 9.41 -5.58 2.18
N PHE A 81 8.11 -5.82 2.10
CA PHE A 81 7.12 -4.79 1.78
C PHE A 81 6.95 -3.83 2.96
N ASP A 82 6.59 -2.58 2.68
CA ASP A 82 6.48 -1.54 3.70
C ASP A 82 5.05 -1.32 4.17
N THR A 83 4.09 -1.56 3.29
CA THR A 83 2.67 -1.38 3.61
C THR A 83 1.82 -2.48 3.03
N THR A 84 0.70 -2.72 3.70
CA THR A 84 -0.45 -3.36 3.08
C THR A 84 -1.61 -2.38 3.14
N ALA A 85 -2.50 -2.46 2.15
CA ALA A 85 -3.72 -1.68 2.18
C ALA A 85 -4.91 -2.56 1.82
N GLU A 86 -6.05 -2.23 2.41
CA GLU A 86 -7.30 -2.90 2.11
C GLU A 86 -8.34 -1.84 1.75
N LEU A 87 -8.88 -1.95 0.55
CA LEU A 87 -9.97 -1.11 0.08
C LEU A 87 -11.27 -1.88 0.17
N THR A 88 -12.29 -1.26 0.78
CA THR A 88 -13.60 -1.87 0.96
C THR A 88 -14.65 -1.08 0.20
N PHE A 89 -15.44 -1.76 -0.62
CA PHE A 89 -16.54 -1.20 -1.38
C PHE A 89 -17.85 -1.87 -0.96
N ALA A 90 -18.95 -1.11 -1.03
CA ALA A 90 -20.26 -1.62 -0.65
C ALA A 90 -20.70 -2.82 -1.50
N ASP A 91 -20.38 -2.78 -2.80
CA ASP A 91 -20.82 -3.78 -3.77
C ASP A 91 -19.95 -3.73 -5.04
N GLN A 92 -20.22 -4.62 -5.98
CA GLN A 92 -19.51 -4.69 -7.25
C GLN A 92 -19.71 -3.43 -8.11
N PRO A 93 -20.93 -2.86 -8.25
CA PRO A 93 -21.10 -1.61 -8.99
C PRO A 93 -20.27 -0.45 -8.44
N SER A 94 -20.17 -0.32 -7.12
CA SER A 94 -19.36 0.71 -6.47
C SER A 94 -17.88 0.54 -6.78
N PHE A 95 -17.38 -0.70 -6.72
CA PHE A 95 -16.02 -1.03 -7.12
C PHE A 95 -15.75 -0.66 -8.58
N GLN A 96 -16.66 -1.05 -9.47
CA GLN A 96 -16.52 -0.76 -10.90
C GLN A 96 -16.53 0.76 -11.19
N ALA A 97 -17.37 1.52 -10.49
CA ALA A 97 -17.42 2.97 -10.62
C ALA A 97 -16.10 3.62 -10.21
N PHE A 98 -15.52 3.17 -9.11
CA PHE A 98 -14.19 3.61 -8.67
C PHE A 98 -13.14 3.28 -9.73
N MET A 99 -13.09 2.05 -10.19
CA MET A 99 -12.12 1.60 -11.19
C MET A 99 -12.23 2.40 -12.48
N ALA A 100 -13.45 2.72 -12.93
CA ALA A 100 -13.67 3.53 -14.13
C ALA A 100 -13.01 4.92 -14.00
N LYS A 101 -13.06 5.52 -12.82
CA LYS A 101 -12.47 6.83 -12.58
C LYS A 101 -10.94 6.78 -12.47
N VAL A 102 -10.39 5.82 -11.75
CA VAL A 102 -8.93 5.76 -11.51
C VAL A 102 -8.16 5.17 -12.70
N THR A 103 -8.82 4.45 -13.59
CA THR A 103 -8.20 3.90 -14.80
C THR A 103 -8.44 4.74 -16.04
N ALA A 104 -9.20 5.83 -15.95
CA ALA A 104 -9.31 6.79 -17.04
C ALA A 104 -7.91 7.31 -17.38
N PRO A 105 -7.54 7.48 -18.68
CA PRO A 105 -6.15 7.73 -19.07
C PRO A 105 -5.44 8.84 -18.31
N GLU A 106 -6.08 10.00 -18.17
CA GLU A 106 -5.49 11.14 -17.46
C GLU A 106 -5.32 10.84 -15.96
N ALA A 107 -6.35 10.27 -15.34
CA ALA A 107 -6.30 9.91 -13.92
C ALA A 107 -5.24 8.84 -13.66
N ALA A 108 -5.18 7.81 -14.50
CA ALA A 108 -4.20 6.74 -14.39
C ALA A 108 -2.77 7.28 -14.47
N THR A 109 -2.52 8.25 -15.35
CA THR A 109 -1.22 8.91 -15.49
C THR A 109 -0.86 9.69 -14.23
N GLN A 110 -1.79 10.48 -13.70
CA GLN A 110 -1.56 11.24 -12.47
C GLN A 110 -1.25 10.32 -11.28
N ILE A 111 -2.01 9.25 -11.14
CA ILE A 111 -1.81 8.27 -10.06
C ILE A 111 -0.45 7.60 -10.20
N ALA A 112 -0.10 7.14 -11.41
CA ALA A 112 1.17 6.47 -11.66
C ALA A 112 2.37 7.39 -11.38
N GLU A 113 2.32 8.63 -11.84
CA GLU A 113 3.39 9.62 -11.61
C GLU A 113 3.56 9.92 -10.11
N ASP A 114 2.46 10.02 -9.38
CA ASP A 114 2.53 10.25 -7.94
C ASP A 114 3.08 9.02 -7.20
N GLU A 115 2.66 7.82 -7.58
CA GLU A 115 3.16 6.58 -6.99
C GLU A 115 4.67 6.40 -7.22
N GLU A 116 5.21 6.83 -8.36
CA GLU A 116 6.65 6.77 -8.64
C GLU A 116 7.49 7.58 -7.65
N ARG A 117 6.87 8.50 -6.92
CA ARG A 117 7.56 9.33 -5.94
C ARG A 117 7.82 8.59 -4.62
N PHE A 118 7.09 7.51 -4.34
CA PHE A 118 7.21 6.82 -3.05
C PHE A 118 7.14 5.30 -3.11
N PHE A 119 6.51 4.71 -4.14
CA PHE A 119 6.48 3.26 -4.32
C PHE A 119 7.56 2.81 -5.30
N ASP A 120 8.03 1.59 -5.10
CA ASP A 120 8.64 0.80 -6.15
C ASP A 120 7.51 0.15 -6.93
N ARG A 121 7.10 0.78 -8.04
CA ARG A 121 5.95 0.31 -8.82
C ARG A 121 6.14 -1.04 -9.48
N LYS A 122 7.38 -1.48 -9.65
CA LYS A 122 7.67 -2.83 -10.18
C LYS A 122 7.22 -3.90 -9.21
N MET A 123 7.19 -3.59 -7.92
CA MET A 123 6.81 -4.51 -6.86
C MET A 123 5.38 -4.29 -6.35
N LEU A 124 4.73 -3.20 -6.76
CA LEU A 124 3.36 -2.91 -6.36
C LEU A 124 2.43 -4.01 -6.87
N SER A 125 1.66 -4.59 -5.96
CA SER A 125 0.84 -5.76 -6.26
C SER A 125 -0.56 -5.59 -5.68
N ILE A 126 -1.57 -5.92 -6.46
CA ILE A 126 -2.97 -5.73 -6.10
C ILE A 126 -3.74 -7.00 -6.44
N ALA A 127 -4.57 -7.46 -5.49
CA ALA A 127 -5.43 -8.62 -5.70
C ALA A 127 -6.77 -8.44 -5.03
N MET A 128 -7.76 -9.17 -5.49
CA MET A 128 -9.06 -9.24 -4.82
C MET A 128 -8.94 -10.11 -3.56
N ILE A 129 -9.63 -9.70 -2.49
CA ILE A 129 -9.79 -10.52 -1.29
C ILE A 129 -11.00 -11.43 -1.52
N GLY A 130 -10.82 -12.73 -1.28
CA GLY A 130 -11.90 -13.70 -1.46
C GLY A 130 -12.88 -13.68 -0.31
N ASP A 131 -12.37 -13.88 0.91
CA ASP A 131 -13.22 -14.00 2.09
C ASP A 131 -12.52 -13.39 3.30
N VAL A 132 -13.31 -12.90 4.25
CA VAL A 132 -12.81 -12.34 5.50
C VAL A 132 -13.57 -12.99 6.65
N VAL A 133 -12.83 -13.63 7.53
CA VAL A 133 -13.37 -14.24 8.74
C VAL A 133 -12.67 -13.57 9.92
N GLU A 134 -13.46 -13.06 10.85
CA GLU A 134 -12.94 -12.36 12.02
C GLU A 134 -13.49 -13.01 13.28
N THR A 135 -12.58 -13.29 14.23
CA THR A 135 -12.95 -13.77 15.55
C THR A 135 -12.62 -12.68 16.57
N LYS A 136 -13.60 -12.23 17.29
CA LYS A 136 -13.44 -11.23 18.35
C LYS A 136 -13.48 -11.88 19.73
N LYS A 137 -12.93 -11.17 20.72
CA LYS A 137 -12.92 -11.61 22.12
C LYS A 137 -14.35 -11.66 22.68
#